data_51a8c1ecef4c24fd66a79427bee0023e
#
_entry.id   51a8c1ecef4c24fd66a79427bee0023e
#
_cell.length_a   1.000
_cell.length_b   1.000
_cell.length_c   1.000
_cell.angle_alpha   90.00
_cell.angle_beta   90.00
_cell.angle_gamma   90.00
#
_symmetry.space_group_name_H-M   'P 1'
#
loop_
_entity.id
_entity.type
_entity.pdbx_description
1 polymer ?
#
loop_
_entity_poly.entity_id
_entity_poly.type
_entity_poly.pdbx_seq_one_letter_code
_entity_poly.pdbx_strand_id
1 'polypeptide(L)'
;MNMKYIIAVDLGGTITKVGLLRNGELVDYVKMPSRQDLDMTASLPEIENAIDFLLNSNGVKRLFGVGIAFPGLVNNKKSIIISTNEKYDDGVELDLDRWADEHWGAPFYIDNDARLAAIGEWQYGNGRGYDSVVMMTIGTGIGSGVIMNGEVMYGKHFQAGSLGGHFVVDYKGRLCSCGNKGCVEALSSSFFLQNYKGSCLPVSFV
;
A
#
# COMPACT_ATOMS: atom_id res chain seq x y z
N MET A 1 27.22 0.12 -16.73
CA MET A 1 25.77 -0.09 -16.56
C MET A 1 25.15 1.21 -16.07
N ASN A 2 24.10 1.70 -16.73
CA ASN A 2 23.39 2.88 -16.22
C ASN A 2 22.72 2.51 -14.88
N MET A 3 23.05 3.24 -13.82
CA MET A 3 22.40 3.08 -12.51
C MET A 3 20.95 3.53 -12.60
N LYS A 4 20.02 2.64 -12.24
CA LYS A 4 18.58 2.94 -12.23
C LYS A 4 18.18 3.26 -10.80
N TYR A 5 17.78 4.49 -10.55
CA TYR A 5 17.23 4.91 -9.26
C TYR A 5 15.70 4.98 -9.35
N ILE A 6 15.04 4.47 -8.33
CA ILE A 6 13.58 4.43 -8.20
C ILE A 6 13.23 4.94 -6.81
N ILE A 7 12.16 5.71 -6.71
CA ILE A 7 11.51 6.04 -5.45
C ILE A 7 10.34 5.08 -5.23
N ALA A 8 10.24 4.55 -4.02
CA ALA A 8 9.09 3.79 -3.55
C ALA A 8 8.50 4.45 -2.31
N VAL A 9 7.21 4.77 -2.36
CA VAL A 9 6.45 5.36 -1.25
C VAL A 9 5.45 4.34 -0.72
N ASP A 10 5.48 4.07 0.59
CA ASP A 10 4.51 3.24 1.30
C ASP A 10 3.64 4.12 2.18
N LEU A 11 2.40 4.34 1.77
CA LEU A 11 1.39 5.13 2.50
C LEU A 11 0.72 4.27 3.58
N GLY A 12 1.47 3.93 4.61
CA GLY A 12 0.96 3.12 5.71
C GLY A 12 -0.03 3.87 6.60
N GLY A 13 -0.82 3.13 7.38
CA GLY A 13 -1.84 3.71 8.26
C GLY A 13 -1.30 4.54 9.43
N THR A 14 -0.05 4.34 9.85
CA THR A 14 0.58 5.05 10.97
C THR A 14 1.84 5.79 10.53
N ILE A 15 2.58 5.22 9.59
CA ILE A 15 3.86 5.73 9.11
C ILE A 15 3.86 5.67 7.59
N THR A 16 4.22 6.78 6.97
CA THR A 16 4.60 6.84 5.55
C THR A 16 6.11 6.61 5.45
N LYS A 17 6.51 5.76 4.50
CA LYS A 17 7.91 5.48 4.21
C LYS A 17 8.23 5.87 2.79
N VAL A 18 9.33 6.55 2.59
CA VAL A 18 9.87 6.89 1.27
C VAL A 18 11.25 6.28 1.16
N GLY A 19 11.45 5.39 0.21
CA GLY A 19 12.70 4.68 -0.01
C GLY A 19 13.32 5.01 -1.37
N LEU A 20 14.62 5.18 -1.40
CA LEU A 20 15.42 5.28 -2.61
C LEU A 20 16.04 3.92 -2.91
N LEU A 21 15.73 3.36 -4.06
CA LEU A 21 16.30 2.10 -4.53
C LEU A 21 17.28 2.35 -5.68
N ARG A 22 18.36 1.58 -5.71
CA ARG A 22 19.32 1.54 -6.81
C ARG A 22 19.43 0.11 -7.33
N ASN A 23 19.04 -0.11 -8.58
CA ASN A 23 19.03 -1.43 -9.22
C ASN A 23 18.27 -2.50 -8.42
N GLY A 24 17.19 -2.12 -7.71
CA GLY A 24 16.37 -3.00 -6.89
C GLY A 24 16.80 -3.13 -5.42
N GLU A 25 17.94 -2.55 -5.02
CA GLU A 25 18.41 -2.56 -3.64
C GLU A 25 18.10 -1.23 -2.94
N LEU A 26 17.59 -1.29 -1.70
CA LEU A 26 17.35 -0.11 -0.88
C LEU A 26 18.67 0.57 -0.51
N VAL A 27 18.82 1.83 -0.90
CA VAL A 27 20.03 2.65 -0.64
C VAL A 27 19.83 3.50 0.60
N ASP A 28 18.66 4.16 0.69
CA ASP A 28 18.36 5.11 1.74
C ASP A 28 16.83 5.25 1.91
N TYR A 29 16.37 5.73 3.06
CA TYR A 29 14.95 5.92 3.28
C TYR A 29 14.63 6.98 4.34
N VAL A 30 13.43 7.57 4.22
CA VAL A 30 12.82 8.47 5.22
C VAL A 30 11.55 7.83 5.76
N LYS A 31 11.30 7.99 7.06
CA LYS A 31 10.01 7.67 7.70
C LYS A 31 9.41 8.96 8.25
N MET A 32 8.12 9.13 8.03
CA MET A 32 7.36 10.25 8.56
C MET A 32 6.01 9.77 9.09
N PRO A 33 5.35 10.51 10.00
CA PRO A 33 3.99 10.18 10.43
C PRO A 33 3.05 10.12 9.23
N SER A 34 2.14 9.16 9.24
CA SER A 34 1.09 9.09 8.23
C SER A 34 0.11 10.26 8.39
N ARG A 35 -0.37 10.78 7.28
CA ARG A 35 -1.37 11.84 7.20
C ARG A 35 -2.62 11.35 6.48
N GLN A 36 -2.97 10.08 6.70
CA GLN A 36 -4.14 9.45 6.05
C GLN A 36 -5.49 10.10 6.41
N ASP A 37 -5.51 10.93 7.45
CA ASP A 37 -6.62 11.76 7.89
C ASP A 37 -6.74 13.07 7.10
N LEU A 38 -5.74 13.40 6.29
CA LEU A 38 -5.74 14.54 5.39
C LEU A 38 -5.98 14.09 3.95
N ASP A 39 -6.37 15.03 3.13
CA ASP A 39 -6.40 14.87 1.68
C ASP A 39 -5.03 14.54 1.10
N MET A 40 -5.00 13.82 -0.01
CA MET A 40 -3.75 13.48 -0.70
C MET A 40 -2.98 14.74 -1.11
N THR A 41 -3.68 15.75 -1.63
CA THR A 41 -3.10 17.06 -2.00
C THR A 41 -2.35 17.70 -0.82
N ALA A 42 -2.87 17.60 0.40
CA ALA A 42 -2.21 18.13 1.58
C ALA A 42 -1.00 17.32 2.02
N SER A 43 -0.93 16.05 1.61
CA SER A 43 0.16 15.12 1.98
C SER A 43 1.31 15.12 0.96
N LEU A 44 1.04 15.46 -0.30
CA LEU A 44 2.06 15.45 -1.38
C LEU A 44 3.28 16.31 -1.07
N PRO A 45 3.20 17.55 -0.54
CA PRO A 45 4.38 18.37 -0.27
C PRO A 45 5.37 17.73 0.74
N GLU A 46 4.88 17.01 1.75
CA GLU A 46 5.76 16.28 2.68
C GLU A 46 6.47 15.11 1.98
N ILE A 47 5.77 14.41 1.08
CA ILE A 47 6.33 13.33 0.27
C ILE A 47 7.37 13.87 -0.72
N GLU A 48 7.08 14.98 -1.40
CA GLU A 48 8.00 15.68 -2.30
C GLU A 48 9.30 16.06 -1.58
N ASN A 49 9.19 16.70 -0.43
CA ASN A 49 10.35 17.08 0.38
C ASN A 49 11.21 15.86 0.79
N ALA A 50 10.57 14.75 1.14
CA ALA A 50 11.27 13.52 1.48
C ALA A 50 11.97 12.89 0.27
N ILE A 51 11.34 12.92 -0.90
CA ILE A 51 11.95 12.46 -2.16
C ILE A 51 13.15 13.34 -2.52
N ASP A 52 12.98 14.65 -2.54
CA ASP A 52 14.03 15.59 -2.87
C ASP A 52 15.22 15.52 -1.90
N PHE A 53 14.94 15.32 -0.60
CA PHE A 53 15.99 15.06 0.37
C PHE A 53 16.81 13.82 0.01
N LEU A 54 16.14 12.70 -0.30
CA LEU A 54 16.82 11.45 -0.68
C LEU A 54 17.62 11.60 -1.96
N LEU A 55 17.09 12.29 -2.96
CA LEU A 55 17.78 12.52 -4.23
C LEU A 55 19.03 13.37 -4.03
N ASN A 56 18.91 14.48 -3.31
CA ASN A 56 20.01 15.41 -3.06
C ASN A 56 21.11 14.76 -2.20
N SER A 57 20.73 14.07 -1.10
CA SER A 57 21.67 13.43 -0.20
C SER A 57 22.47 12.31 -0.88
N ASN A 58 21.90 11.66 -1.89
CA ASN A 58 22.54 10.57 -2.61
C ASN A 58 23.09 10.97 -4.00
N GLY A 59 23.04 12.27 -4.34
CA GLY A 59 23.57 12.81 -5.61
C GLY A 59 22.85 12.27 -6.85
N VAL A 60 21.57 11.90 -6.72
CA VAL A 60 20.76 11.35 -7.81
C VAL A 60 20.25 12.47 -8.70
N LYS A 61 20.59 12.42 -9.98
CA LYS A 61 20.19 13.44 -10.98
C LYS A 61 19.01 13.01 -11.86
N ARG A 62 18.68 11.74 -11.86
CA ARG A 62 17.61 11.19 -12.72
C ARG A 62 16.97 9.98 -12.05
N LEU A 63 15.65 10.04 -11.93
CA LEU A 63 14.83 8.90 -11.53
C LEU A 63 14.44 8.04 -12.75
N PHE A 64 14.31 6.76 -12.50
CA PHE A 64 13.80 5.78 -13.45
C PHE A 64 12.30 5.54 -13.26
N GLY A 65 11.77 5.90 -12.09
CA GLY A 65 10.35 5.83 -11.77
C GLY A 65 10.05 6.20 -10.32
N VAL A 66 8.80 6.57 -10.07
CA VAL A 66 8.21 6.77 -8.75
C VAL A 66 7.06 5.77 -8.59
N GLY A 67 7.07 5.00 -7.51
CA GLY A 67 6.02 4.03 -7.19
C GLY A 67 5.37 4.32 -5.84
N ILE A 68 4.03 4.21 -5.76
CA ILE A 68 3.28 4.37 -4.52
C ILE A 68 2.51 3.09 -4.18
N ALA A 69 2.67 2.61 -2.95
CA ALA A 69 1.77 1.63 -2.32
C ALA A 69 0.64 2.39 -1.62
N PHE A 70 -0.60 2.22 -2.13
CA PHE A 70 -1.77 3.00 -1.72
C PHE A 70 -2.77 2.14 -0.92
N PRO A 71 -3.29 2.63 0.22
CA PRO A 71 -4.22 1.88 1.08
C PRO A 71 -5.67 1.94 0.57
N GLY A 72 -5.90 1.68 -0.72
CA GLY A 72 -7.20 1.74 -1.37
C GLY A 72 -7.26 0.91 -2.64
N LEU A 73 -8.32 1.08 -3.40
CA LEU A 73 -8.52 0.39 -4.66
C LEU A 73 -7.88 1.18 -5.81
N VAL A 74 -7.05 0.51 -6.59
CA VAL A 74 -6.23 1.13 -7.64
C VAL A 74 -6.39 0.39 -8.96
N ASN A 75 -6.49 1.13 -10.05
CA ASN A 75 -6.26 0.64 -11.40
C ASN A 75 -4.78 0.87 -11.76
N ASN A 76 -3.96 -0.12 -11.52
CA ASN A 76 -2.52 -0.05 -11.76
C ASN A 76 -2.14 0.06 -13.25
N LYS A 77 -3.03 -0.30 -14.17
CA LYS A 77 -2.79 -0.17 -15.63
C LYS A 77 -2.91 1.27 -16.12
N LYS A 78 -3.67 2.08 -15.41
CA LYS A 78 -3.88 3.51 -15.72
C LYS A 78 -3.25 4.43 -14.68
N SER A 79 -2.61 3.87 -13.65
CA SER A 79 -2.02 4.60 -12.52
C SER A 79 -3.01 5.54 -11.81
N ILE A 80 -4.28 5.10 -11.65
CA ILE A 80 -5.33 5.90 -11.01
C ILE A 80 -5.90 5.22 -9.76
N ILE A 81 -6.28 6.04 -8.79
CA ILE A 81 -7.02 5.61 -7.60
C ILE A 81 -8.50 5.50 -7.97
N ILE A 82 -9.14 4.36 -7.62
CA ILE A 82 -10.57 4.10 -7.86
C ILE A 82 -11.38 4.39 -6.60
N SER A 83 -10.83 4.05 -5.41
CA SER A 83 -11.48 4.28 -4.13
C SER A 83 -10.43 4.40 -3.03
N THR A 84 -10.66 5.32 -2.10
CA THR A 84 -9.72 5.72 -1.05
C THR A 84 -9.95 5.03 0.28
N ASN A 85 -11.12 4.40 0.49
CA ASN A 85 -11.51 3.81 1.77
C ASN A 85 -11.42 4.83 2.93
N GLU A 86 -11.91 6.04 2.73
CA GLU A 86 -11.89 7.15 3.70
C GLU A 86 -10.45 7.57 4.11
N LYS A 87 -9.51 7.46 3.18
CA LYS A 87 -8.11 7.88 3.38
C LYS A 87 -7.64 8.60 2.12
N TYR A 88 -7.08 9.81 2.28
CA TYR A 88 -6.60 10.58 1.13
C TYR A 88 -7.73 10.81 0.10
N ASP A 89 -8.89 11.31 0.56
CA ASP A 89 -10.16 11.21 -0.17
C ASP A 89 -10.19 11.92 -1.53
N ASP A 90 -9.42 12.98 -1.70
CA ASP A 90 -9.26 13.68 -2.98
C ASP A 90 -8.35 12.92 -3.99
N GLY A 91 -7.69 11.84 -3.56
CA GLY A 91 -6.77 11.09 -4.40
C GLY A 91 -7.37 10.55 -5.70
N VAL A 92 -8.70 10.33 -5.74
CA VAL A 92 -9.41 9.88 -6.96
C VAL A 92 -9.46 10.96 -8.05
N GLU A 93 -9.26 12.22 -7.70
CA GLU A 93 -9.31 13.37 -8.60
C GLU A 93 -7.92 13.79 -9.09
N LEU A 94 -6.84 13.21 -8.51
CA LEU A 94 -5.47 13.62 -8.79
C LEU A 94 -4.87 12.89 -9.99
N ASP A 95 -4.17 13.64 -10.81
CA ASP A 95 -3.30 13.12 -11.87
C ASP A 95 -1.87 12.94 -11.31
N LEU A 96 -1.66 11.82 -10.63
CA LEU A 96 -0.38 11.50 -10.00
C LEU A 96 0.72 11.18 -11.03
N ASP A 97 0.36 10.73 -12.22
CA ASP A 97 1.31 10.52 -13.31
C ASP A 97 1.90 11.86 -13.77
N ARG A 98 1.03 12.84 -13.98
CA ARG A 98 1.45 14.21 -14.28
C ARG A 98 2.25 14.84 -13.13
N TRP A 99 1.85 14.64 -11.89
CA TRP A 99 2.59 15.12 -10.71
C TRP A 99 4.03 14.60 -10.69
N ALA A 100 4.26 13.31 -10.92
CA ALA A 100 5.61 12.74 -10.94
C ALA A 100 6.44 13.21 -12.13
N ASP A 101 5.80 13.39 -13.28
CA ASP A 101 6.47 13.91 -14.49
C ASP A 101 6.90 15.38 -14.30
N GLU A 102 6.00 16.24 -13.80
CA GLU A 102 6.30 17.67 -13.57
C GLU A 102 7.40 17.89 -12.53
N HIS A 103 7.49 17.05 -11.47
CA HIS A 103 8.50 17.23 -10.42
C HIS A 103 9.84 16.58 -10.74
N TRP A 104 9.84 15.38 -11.32
CA TRP A 104 11.09 14.60 -11.49
C TRP A 104 11.31 14.08 -12.92
N GLY A 105 10.41 14.35 -13.86
CA GLY A 105 10.48 13.82 -15.23
C GLY A 105 10.50 12.28 -15.23
N ALA A 106 9.80 11.65 -14.32
CA ALA A 106 9.85 10.22 -14.07
C ALA A 106 8.48 9.55 -14.23
N PRO A 107 8.39 8.36 -14.85
CA PRO A 107 7.14 7.61 -14.93
C PRO A 107 6.63 7.22 -13.54
N PHE A 108 5.32 7.21 -13.39
CA PHE A 108 4.63 6.92 -12.14
C PHE A 108 3.94 5.57 -12.16
N TYR A 109 3.93 4.90 -11.01
CA TYR A 109 3.26 3.63 -10.80
C TYR A 109 2.58 3.62 -9.45
N ILE A 110 1.39 3.02 -9.39
CA ILE A 110 0.64 2.87 -8.14
C ILE A 110 -0.08 1.53 -8.10
N ASP A 111 -0.10 0.89 -6.94
CA ASP A 111 -0.95 -0.27 -6.71
C ASP A 111 -1.38 -0.34 -5.24
N ASN A 112 -2.31 -1.24 -4.94
CA ASN A 112 -2.75 -1.48 -3.58
C ASN A 112 -1.60 -1.98 -2.69
N ASP A 113 -1.51 -1.46 -1.46
CA ASP A 113 -0.45 -1.73 -0.48
C ASP A 113 -0.28 -3.22 -0.16
N ALA A 114 -1.38 -3.92 0.16
CA ALA A 114 -1.35 -5.35 0.48
C ALA A 114 -0.99 -6.21 -0.74
N ARG A 115 -1.41 -5.78 -1.94
CA ARG A 115 -1.04 -6.46 -3.19
C ARG A 115 0.45 -6.29 -3.49
N LEU A 116 1.00 -5.09 -3.33
CA LEU A 116 2.44 -4.86 -3.48
C LEU A 116 3.25 -5.62 -2.44
N ALA A 117 2.76 -5.72 -1.20
CA ALA A 117 3.39 -6.56 -0.18
C ALA A 117 3.41 -8.04 -0.61
N ALA A 118 2.31 -8.57 -1.15
CA ALA A 118 2.25 -9.93 -1.67
C ALA A 118 3.23 -10.15 -2.85
N ILE A 119 3.33 -9.19 -3.76
CA ILE A 119 4.31 -9.22 -4.86
C ILE A 119 5.73 -9.21 -4.30
N GLY A 120 6.00 -8.39 -3.29
CA GLY A 120 7.30 -8.33 -2.61
C GLY A 120 7.70 -9.68 -2.00
N GLU A 121 6.79 -10.31 -1.25
CA GLU A 121 7.02 -11.66 -0.68
C GLU A 121 7.19 -12.73 -1.75
N TRP A 122 6.43 -12.65 -2.83
CA TRP A 122 6.55 -13.58 -3.95
C TRP A 122 7.90 -13.46 -4.67
N GLN A 123 8.37 -12.24 -4.93
CA GLN A 123 9.59 -12.01 -5.69
C GLN A 123 10.87 -12.12 -4.85
N TYR A 124 10.82 -11.68 -3.59
CA TYR A 124 12.01 -11.50 -2.75
C TYR A 124 11.94 -12.22 -1.39
N GLY A 125 10.76 -12.61 -0.92
CA GLY A 125 10.52 -13.20 0.39
C GLY A 125 10.22 -14.70 0.36
N ASN A 126 9.33 -15.12 1.26
CA ASN A 126 8.98 -16.52 1.48
C ASN A 126 8.14 -17.15 0.35
N GLY A 127 7.57 -16.34 -0.54
CA GLY A 127 6.84 -16.80 -1.71
C GLY A 127 7.71 -17.16 -2.92
N ARG A 128 9.03 -17.01 -2.83
CA ARG A 128 9.95 -17.32 -3.95
C ARG A 128 9.89 -18.77 -4.37
N GLY A 129 9.76 -18.99 -5.68
CA GLY A 129 9.73 -20.32 -6.28
C GLY A 129 8.33 -20.96 -6.29
N TYR A 130 7.32 -20.32 -5.71
CA TYR A 130 5.94 -20.76 -5.82
C TYR A 130 5.24 -20.01 -6.95
N ASP A 131 4.40 -20.70 -7.70
CA ASP A 131 3.55 -20.10 -8.73
C ASP A 131 2.22 -19.57 -8.19
N SER A 132 1.84 -19.99 -6.99
CA SER A 132 0.60 -19.59 -6.33
C SER A 132 0.86 -19.23 -4.86
N VAL A 133 0.54 -17.97 -4.51
CA VAL A 133 0.79 -17.38 -3.19
C VAL A 133 -0.43 -16.58 -2.76
N VAL A 134 -0.87 -16.80 -1.54
CA VAL A 134 -1.83 -15.92 -0.85
C VAL A 134 -1.13 -15.29 0.34
N MET A 135 -1.13 -13.99 0.40
CA MET A 135 -0.62 -13.22 1.53
C MET A 135 -1.75 -12.46 2.20
N MET A 136 -1.73 -12.43 3.52
CA MET A 136 -2.58 -11.56 4.33
C MET A 136 -1.72 -10.66 5.21
N THR A 137 -2.04 -9.38 5.22
CA THR A 137 -1.45 -8.41 6.15
C THR A 137 -2.42 -8.20 7.30
N ILE A 138 -1.94 -8.31 8.55
CA ILE A 138 -2.73 -8.07 9.75
C ILE A 138 -2.11 -6.87 10.47
N GLY A 139 -2.85 -5.76 10.46
CA GLY A 139 -2.43 -4.50 11.06
C GLY A 139 -3.65 -3.69 11.50
N THR A 140 -3.67 -2.39 11.25
CA THR A 140 -4.83 -1.51 11.49
C THR A 140 -6.09 -2.09 10.82
N GLY A 141 -5.96 -2.53 9.56
CA GLY A 141 -6.94 -3.34 8.85
C GLY A 141 -6.39 -4.73 8.52
N ILE A 142 -7.11 -5.48 7.69
CA ILE A 142 -6.67 -6.75 7.11
C ILE A 142 -6.70 -6.63 5.59
N GLY A 143 -5.51 -6.60 5.00
CA GLY A 143 -5.33 -6.61 3.56
C GLY A 143 -4.97 -8.00 3.03
N SER A 144 -5.05 -8.19 1.73
CA SER A 144 -4.58 -9.41 1.07
C SER A 144 -4.04 -9.14 -0.33
N GLY A 145 -3.21 -10.06 -0.80
CA GLY A 145 -2.78 -10.13 -2.18
C GLY A 145 -2.69 -11.59 -2.62
N VAL A 146 -3.04 -11.86 -3.86
CA VAL A 146 -3.06 -13.21 -4.43
C VAL A 146 -2.28 -13.24 -5.73
N ILE A 147 -1.37 -14.18 -5.80
CA ILE A 147 -0.70 -14.62 -7.02
C ILE A 147 -1.24 -16.00 -7.35
N MET A 148 -1.60 -16.27 -8.59
CA MET A 148 -2.10 -17.57 -9.04
C MET A 148 -1.51 -17.90 -10.41
N ASN A 149 -0.92 -19.07 -10.54
CA ASN A 149 -0.23 -19.53 -11.76
C ASN A 149 0.82 -18.53 -12.27
N GLY A 150 1.57 -17.91 -11.37
CA GLY A 150 2.61 -16.92 -11.71
C GLY A 150 2.08 -15.55 -12.12
N GLU A 151 0.79 -15.27 -11.92
CA GLU A 151 0.16 -14.00 -12.26
C GLU A 151 -0.51 -13.37 -11.03
N VAL A 152 -0.35 -12.05 -10.88
CA VAL A 152 -1.02 -11.29 -9.82
C VAL A 152 -2.50 -11.16 -10.15
N MET A 153 -3.35 -11.48 -9.18
CA MET A 153 -4.80 -11.43 -9.36
C MET A 153 -5.33 -10.01 -9.21
N TYR A 154 -5.83 -9.43 -10.30
CA TYR A 154 -6.47 -8.11 -10.32
C TYR A 154 -7.98 -8.18 -10.52
N GLY A 155 -8.44 -9.10 -11.37
CA GLY A 155 -9.83 -9.16 -11.84
C GLY A 155 -10.23 -7.97 -12.72
N LYS A 156 -11.47 -7.99 -13.18
CA LYS A 156 -12.01 -6.95 -14.09
C LYS A 156 -12.09 -5.57 -13.42
N HIS A 157 -12.33 -5.53 -12.12
CA HIS A 157 -12.57 -4.30 -11.34
C HIS A 157 -11.44 -4.00 -10.35
N PHE A 158 -10.27 -4.63 -10.50
CA PHE A 158 -9.09 -4.46 -9.65
C PHE A 158 -9.28 -4.84 -8.16
N GLN A 159 -10.35 -5.57 -7.84
CA GLN A 159 -10.70 -5.97 -6.47
C GLN A 159 -10.28 -7.41 -6.14
N ALA A 160 -10.00 -8.23 -7.16
CA ALA A 160 -9.69 -9.63 -6.92
C ALA A 160 -8.37 -9.78 -6.15
N GLY A 161 -8.39 -10.65 -5.16
CA GLY A 161 -7.24 -10.93 -4.31
C GLY A 161 -6.94 -9.89 -3.22
N SER A 162 -7.56 -8.70 -3.24
CA SER A 162 -7.27 -7.64 -2.26
C SER A 162 -8.30 -7.49 -1.13
N LEU A 163 -9.45 -8.16 -1.22
CA LEU A 163 -10.56 -8.02 -0.26
C LEU A 163 -10.60 -9.12 0.81
N GLY A 164 -9.48 -9.75 1.14
CA GLY A 164 -9.43 -10.86 2.11
C GLY A 164 -9.93 -10.51 3.52
N GLY A 165 -9.75 -9.26 3.93
CA GLY A 165 -10.27 -8.76 5.21
C GLY A 165 -11.81 -8.63 5.26
N HIS A 166 -12.48 -8.60 4.12
CA HIS A 166 -13.92 -8.33 4.03
C HIS A 166 -14.78 -9.58 3.77
N PHE A 167 -14.19 -10.78 3.85
CA PHE A 167 -14.98 -12.00 3.91
C PHE A 167 -15.82 -12.05 5.19
N VAL A 168 -17.12 -12.28 5.04
CA VAL A 168 -18.04 -12.43 6.17
C VAL A 168 -17.85 -13.80 6.79
N VAL A 169 -17.42 -13.85 8.05
CA VAL A 169 -17.22 -15.09 8.83
C VAL A 169 -18.22 -15.22 9.98
N ASP A 170 -18.89 -14.13 10.36
CA ASP A 170 -19.97 -14.11 11.33
C ASP A 170 -21.08 -13.16 10.88
N TYR A 171 -22.16 -13.68 10.31
CA TYR A 171 -23.29 -12.86 9.81
C TYR A 171 -24.02 -12.07 10.92
N LYS A 172 -23.83 -12.42 12.21
CA LYS A 172 -24.32 -11.68 13.38
C LYS A 172 -23.24 -10.78 13.99
N GLY A 173 -22.06 -10.78 13.42
CA GLY A 173 -20.93 -10.00 13.90
C GLY A 173 -21.13 -8.49 13.79
N ARG A 174 -20.14 -7.76 14.29
CA ARG A 174 -20.18 -6.28 14.31
C ARG A 174 -20.08 -5.68 12.90
N LEU A 175 -20.50 -4.43 12.78
CA LEU A 175 -20.38 -3.64 11.55
C LEU A 175 -18.90 -3.44 11.21
N CYS A 176 -18.56 -3.63 9.95
CA CYS A 176 -17.25 -3.38 9.35
C CYS A 176 -17.25 -2.00 8.66
N SER A 177 -16.07 -1.40 8.51
CA SER A 177 -15.87 -0.17 7.75
C SER A 177 -16.38 -0.26 6.30
N CYS A 178 -16.38 -1.44 5.69
CA CYS A 178 -16.93 -1.67 4.35
C CYS A 178 -18.47 -1.67 4.27
N GLY A 179 -19.19 -1.47 5.37
CA GLY A 179 -20.65 -1.50 5.45
C GLY A 179 -21.28 -2.87 5.68
N ASN A 180 -20.53 -3.96 5.56
CA ASN A 180 -21.00 -5.32 5.89
C ASN A 180 -20.87 -5.61 7.38
N LYS A 181 -21.51 -6.69 7.85
CA LYS A 181 -21.37 -7.20 9.22
C LYS A 181 -20.54 -8.48 9.25
N GLY A 182 -19.69 -8.61 10.29
CA GLY A 182 -18.96 -9.84 10.59
C GLY A 182 -17.84 -10.18 9.62
N CYS A 183 -17.24 -9.19 8.99
CA CYS A 183 -16.02 -9.35 8.21
C CYS A 183 -14.85 -9.79 9.12
N VAL A 184 -13.90 -10.52 8.57
CA VAL A 184 -12.64 -10.91 9.25
C VAL A 184 -11.96 -9.69 9.85
N GLU A 185 -11.83 -8.60 9.11
CA GLU A 185 -11.22 -7.34 9.56
C GLU A 185 -11.94 -6.78 10.79
N ALA A 186 -13.27 -6.74 10.78
CA ALA A 186 -14.06 -6.24 11.90
C ALA A 186 -13.91 -7.07 13.18
N LEU A 187 -13.44 -8.31 13.08
CA LEU A 187 -13.29 -9.24 14.21
C LEU A 187 -11.83 -9.42 14.65
N SER A 188 -10.86 -9.20 13.77
CA SER A 188 -9.48 -9.65 13.97
C SER A 188 -8.41 -8.62 13.68
N SER A 189 -8.73 -7.41 13.14
CA SER A 189 -7.75 -6.36 12.94
C SER A 189 -7.31 -5.73 14.26
N SER A 190 -6.11 -5.15 14.31
CA SER A 190 -5.61 -4.48 15.52
C SER A 190 -6.47 -3.29 15.94
N PHE A 191 -7.03 -2.55 14.98
CA PHE A 191 -7.96 -1.46 15.25
C PHE A 191 -9.21 -1.92 16.02
N PHE A 192 -9.84 -3.02 15.59
CA PHE A 192 -11.03 -3.55 16.25
C PHE A 192 -10.70 -4.24 17.56
N LEU A 193 -9.56 -4.93 17.65
CA LEU A 193 -9.12 -5.57 18.89
C LEU A 193 -8.81 -4.54 20.00
N GLN A 194 -8.15 -3.44 19.67
CA GLN A 194 -7.83 -2.35 20.61
C GLN A 194 -9.08 -1.63 21.11
N ASN A 195 -10.11 -1.49 20.28
CA ASN A 195 -11.36 -0.82 20.62
C ASN A 195 -12.42 -1.77 21.23
N TYR A 196 -12.09 -3.05 21.39
CA TYR A 196 -12.99 -4.02 21.97
C TYR A 196 -12.96 -3.95 23.51
N LYS A 197 -14.03 -3.42 24.12
CA LYS A 197 -14.22 -3.35 25.57
C LYS A 197 -14.75 -4.67 26.20
N GLY A 198 -14.60 -5.80 25.55
CA GLY A 198 -14.93 -7.12 26.08
C GLY A 198 -13.69 -7.80 26.67
N SER A 199 -13.89 -8.87 27.47
CA SER A 199 -12.79 -9.69 27.98
C SER A 199 -12.04 -10.35 26.82
N CYS A 200 -10.99 -9.69 26.36
CA CYS A 200 -10.09 -10.24 25.34
C CYS A 200 -9.12 -11.20 26.02
N LEU A 201 -9.02 -12.41 25.50
CA LEU A 201 -7.87 -13.26 25.76
C LEU A 201 -6.61 -12.53 25.25
N PRO A 202 -5.51 -12.49 26.03
CA PRO A 202 -4.27 -11.90 25.55
C PRO A 202 -3.77 -12.68 24.33
N VAL A 203 -3.83 -12.06 23.16
CA VAL A 203 -3.21 -12.61 21.97
C VAL A 203 -1.74 -12.22 22.02
N SER A 204 -0.90 -13.14 22.45
CA SER A 204 0.55 -13.00 22.29
C SER A 204 0.91 -13.34 20.84
N PHE A 205 1.35 -12.35 20.10
CA PHE A 205 2.01 -12.60 18.82
C PHE A 205 3.46 -13.05 19.11
N VAL A 206 3.80 -14.24 18.63
CA VAL A 206 5.17 -14.77 18.63
C VAL A 206 5.89 -14.28 17.39
#